data_fd1fe2e3ea6d2874a8725f3f0814f0ec
#
_entry.id   fd1fe2e3ea6d2874a8725f3f0814f0ec
#
_cell.length_a   1.000
_cell.length_b   1.000
_cell.length_c   1.000
_cell.angle_alpha   90.00
_cell.angle_beta   90.00
_cell.angle_gamma   90.00
#
_symmetry.space_group_name_H-M   'P 1'
#
loop_
_entity.id
_entity.type
_entity.pdbx_description
1 polymer ?
#
loop_
_entity_poly.entity_id
_entity_poly.type
_entity_poly.pdbx_seq_one_letter_code
_entity_poly.pdbx_strand_id
1 'polypeptide(L)'
;VETPESFKNVYKTIQDAELGQQFGFRGDGKVPLSWYAPILEMQSAASAAIVMFWCLTQGATTVLQEFGTQKQQDMFLPKMFTGEWGGTMGLTEPGAGSEVGAVASKALPTDTPGLWKLKGQKCFITSGDHDLAENIIHLMLAKCPGAKEGTAGISLFIVPKFWVNEDGSMGAWNDVTTVGIEHKMGIHGSSTATLAMGENDNCFGWMVGEKDPVDGRGIGMKQMFSYMNEERLNTGLFTLGCIDSAYYAALDYTKVRVQSKKSTDPKGPSVRIIEHEDVRRMLLFQKSGMEALRALIYQAYLFRDLEVDAATPEEREYYGDMFAIANPLCKAYSSDMARILTGEAIQCHGGYGFMEEYAPASLYRDCVIHGIWEGTNFIQSQDYIGRKFTMKDGVPFKKWVAEIDDFVASKKTDEFAAEFAMMADAMVAFKDIVDMNAAWTAGDKQMRQLFATRTMHAGARVYCGKLLLSQAILAAEKLAELGDDHFDANFYKGKIASAKFYIMNHVTDIFGYEKAMKVGDKSAIDIPEEAFM
;
A
#
# COMPACT_ATOMS: atom_id res chain seq x y z
N VAL A 1 -5.99 -3.36 25.87
CA VAL A 1 -6.55 -4.37 24.94
C VAL A 1 -5.68 -5.62 25.02
N GLU A 2 -6.29 -6.78 25.17
CA GLU A 2 -5.59 -8.08 25.20
C GLU A 2 -5.56 -8.68 23.79
N THR A 3 -4.35 -9.06 23.34
CA THR A 3 -4.14 -9.69 22.04
C THR A 3 -4.12 -11.23 22.15
N PRO A 4 -4.36 -11.97 21.03
CA PRO A 4 -4.24 -13.43 21.03
C PRO A 4 -2.85 -13.90 21.48
N GLU A 5 -2.78 -15.01 22.21
CA GLU A 5 -1.51 -15.58 22.71
C GLU A 5 -0.54 -15.92 21.55
N SER A 6 -1.08 -16.36 20.40
CA SER A 6 -0.28 -16.59 19.21
C SER A 6 0.43 -15.31 18.73
N PHE A 7 -0.18 -14.13 18.88
CA PHE A 7 0.43 -12.86 18.51
C PHE A 7 1.59 -12.50 19.45
N LYS A 8 1.46 -12.75 20.76
CA LYS A 8 2.53 -12.53 21.73
C LYS A 8 3.77 -13.35 21.36
N ASN A 9 3.57 -14.63 21.01
CA ASN A 9 4.65 -15.51 20.60
C ASN A 9 5.33 -15.05 19.31
N VAL A 10 4.56 -14.64 18.28
CA VAL A 10 5.12 -14.13 17.02
C VAL A 10 5.84 -12.80 17.23
N TYR A 11 5.25 -11.87 17.98
CA TYR A 11 5.86 -10.59 18.29
C TYR A 11 7.19 -10.74 19.01
N LYS A 12 7.23 -11.62 20.02
CA LYS A 12 8.47 -11.97 20.71
C LYS A 12 9.51 -12.60 19.78
N THR A 13 9.10 -13.48 18.87
CA THR A 13 10.02 -14.09 17.89
C THR A 13 10.64 -13.03 16.97
N ILE A 14 9.87 -12.04 16.55
CA ILE A 14 10.36 -10.91 15.73
C ILE A 14 11.34 -10.05 16.53
N GLN A 15 11.07 -9.79 17.82
CA GLN A 15 11.97 -9.08 18.72
C GLN A 15 13.28 -9.85 18.95
N ASP A 16 13.19 -11.13 19.29
CA ASP A 16 14.35 -11.99 19.57
C ASP A 16 15.26 -12.16 18.31
N ALA A 17 14.68 -12.09 17.12
CA ALA A 17 15.40 -12.12 15.85
C ALA A 17 15.94 -10.74 15.42
N GLU A 18 15.71 -9.70 16.21
CA GLU A 18 16.14 -8.31 15.95
C GLU A 18 15.71 -7.78 14.57
N LEU A 19 14.63 -8.33 13.99
CA LEU A 19 14.20 -7.99 12.62
C LEU A 19 13.86 -6.49 12.49
N GLY A 20 13.32 -5.87 13.52
CA GLY A 20 13.08 -4.44 13.53
C GLY A 20 14.37 -3.62 13.43
N GLN A 21 15.40 -4.01 14.17
CA GLN A 21 16.68 -3.32 14.16
C GLN A 21 17.39 -3.49 12.81
N GLN A 22 17.29 -4.68 12.21
CA GLN A 22 17.98 -5.00 10.95
C GLN A 22 17.29 -4.40 9.73
N PHE A 23 15.95 -4.38 9.67
CA PHE A 23 15.20 -4.02 8.48
C PHE A 23 14.39 -2.71 8.62
N GLY A 24 14.19 -2.23 9.84
CA GLY A 24 13.31 -1.09 10.10
C GLY A 24 13.96 0.28 9.99
N PHE A 25 15.28 0.39 9.91
CA PHE A 25 15.92 1.67 10.19
C PHE A 25 17.05 1.97 9.22
N ARG A 26 16.90 3.06 8.45
CA ARG A 26 17.98 3.62 7.66
C ARG A 26 19.03 4.29 8.55
N GLY A 27 20.18 3.75 8.69
CA GLY A 27 21.38 4.25 9.32
C GLY A 27 22.60 3.51 8.76
N ASP A 28 23.79 3.92 9.11
CA ASP A 28 25.02 3.31 8.62
C ASP A 28 25.01 1.79 8.81
N GLY A 29 25.13 1.04 7.72
CA GLY A 29 25.14 -0.43 7.71
C GLY A 29 23.80 -1.14 7.52
N LYS A 30 22.76 -0.45 7.08
CA LYS A 30 21.41 -0.98 6.95
C LYS A 30 21.14 -1.76 5.67
N VAL A 31 20.24 -2.73 5.81
CA VAL A 31 19.71 -3.51 4.71
C VAL A 31 18.85 -2.63 3.81
N PRO A 32 19.01 -2.68 2.48
CA PRO A 32 18.13 -1.97 1.55
C PRO A 32 16.67 -2.35 1.74
N LEU A 33 15.75 -1.40 1.58
CA LEU A 33 14.31 -1.64 1.71
C LEU A 33 13.80 -2.66 0.68
N SER A 34 14.43 -2.75 -0.49
CA SER A 34 14.13 -3.77 -1.50
C SER A 34 14.42 -5.20 -1.02
N TRP A 35 15.28 -5.39 -0.02
CA TRP A 35 15.48 -6.69 0.64
C TRP A 35 14.42 -6.96 1.71
N TYR A 36 13.89 -5.90 2.33
CA TYR A 36 12.79 -6.02 3.28
C TYR A 36 11.47 -6.40 2.59
N ALA A 37 11.25 -5.95 1.35
CA ALA A 37 10.01 -6.19 0.61
C ALA A 37 9.58 -7.67 0.55
N PRO A 38 10.43 -8.65 0.15
CA PRO A 38 10.04 -10.06 0.15
C PRO A 38 9.77 -10.62 1.55
N ILE A 39 10.46 -10.12 2.58
CA ILE A 39 10.22 -10.55 3.97
C ILE A 39 8.86 -10.07 4.42
N LEU A 40 8.52 -8.81 4.18
CA LEU A 40 7.23 -8.24 4.53
C LEU A 40 6.08 -8.88 3.74
N GLU A 41 6.30 -9.24 2.47
CA GLU A 41 5.34 -10.01 1.68
C GLU A 41 5.05 -11.37 2.32
N MET A 42 6.08 -12.14 2.69
CA MET A 42 5.91 -13.44 3.34
C MET A 42 5.23 -13.34 4.71
N GLN A 43 5.58 -12.34 5.51
CA GLN A 43 4.94 -12.08 6.79
C GLN A 43 3.46 -11.72 6.61
N SER A 44 3.16 -10.87 5.63
CA SER A 44 1.78 -10.47 5.31
C SER A 44 0.95 -11.61 4.74
N ALA A 45 1.57 -12.50 3.97
CA ALA A 45 0.95 -13.74 3.49
C ALA A 45 0.58 -14.69 4.63
N ALA A 46 1.40 -14.72 5.69
CA ALA A 46 1.10 -15.49 6.89
C ALA A 46 -0.01 -14.86 7.74
N SER A 47 0.06 -13.55 7.99
CA SER A 47 -0.99 -12.79 8.70
C SER A 47 -0.77 -11.29 8.57
N ALA A 48 -1.54 -10.63 7.74
CA ALA A 48 -1.52 -9.16 7.64
C ALA A 48 -1.84 -8.49 9.00
N ALA A 49 -2.68 -9.09 9.85
CA ALA A 49 -3.09 -8.51 11.12
C ALA A 49 -1.94 -8.32 12.13
N ILE A 50 -1.02 -9.30 12.25
CA ILE A 50 0.13 -9.19 13.18
C ILE A 50 1.18 -8.21 12.65
N VAL A 51 1.36 -8.14 11.35
CA VAL A 51 2.37 -7.27 10.72
C VAL A 51 2.07 -5.79 10.96
N MET A 52 0.78 -5.42 11.12
CA MET A 52 0.36 -4.04 11.42
C MET A 52 1.03 -3.48 12.68
N PHE A 53 1.22 -4.28 13.73
CA PHE A 53 1.84 -3.80 14.97
C PHE A 53 3.28 -3.35 14.78
N TRP A 54 3.96 -4.00 13.84
CA TRP A 54 5.36 -3.77 13.56
C TRP A 54 5.59 -2.63 12.56
N CYS A 55 4.86 -2.65 11.45
CA CYS A 55 5.01 -1.65 10.40
C CYS A 55 4.66 -0.24 10.88
N LEU A 56 3.60 -0.08 11.69
CA LEU A 56 3.24 1.23 12.25
C LEU A 56 4.34 1.78 13.16
N THR A 57 5.02 0.90 13.92
CA THR A 57 6.18 1.28 14.74
C THR A 57 7.34 1.74 13.86
N GLN A 58 7.63 1.02 12.77
CA GLN A 58 8.65 1.41 11.80
C GLN A 58 8.37 2.80 11.19
N GLY A 59 7.15 3.06 10.73
CA GLY A 59 6.78 4.36 10.19
C GLY A 59 6.93 5.49 11.22
N ALA A 60 6.56 5.25 12.49
CA ALA A 60 6.73 6.23 13.55
C ALA A 60 8.23 6.52 13.83
N THR A 61 9.08 5.50 13.82
CA THR A 61 10.53 5.69 13.99
C THR A 61 11.17 6.44 12.83
N THR A 62 10.74 6.20 11.59
CA THR A 62 11.20 6.95 10.41
C THR A 62 10.95 8.46 10.58
N VAL A 63 9.76 8.85 11.03
CA VAL A 63 9.44 10.27 11.29
C VAL A 63 10.32 10.85 12.39
N LEU A 64 10.53 10.12 13.48
CA LEU A 64 11.37 10.61 14.59
C LEU A 64 12.84 10.73 14.20
N GLN A 65 13.35 9.84 13.36
CA GLN A 65 14.71 9.93 12.81
C GLN A 65 14.88 11.14 11.88
N GLU A 66 13.88 11.43 11.04
CA GLU A 66 13.96 12.49 10.04
C GLU A 66 13.72 13.89 10.66
N PHE A 67 12.78 14.00 11.60
CA PHE A 67 12.29 15.28 12.10
C PHE A 67 12.43 15.50 13.60
N GLY A 68 12.66 14.46 14.38
CA GLY A 68 12.83 14.55 15.83
C GLY A 68 14.14 15.25 16.21
N THR A 69 14.11 16.01 17.32
CA THR A 69 15.35 16.51 17.90
C THR A 69 16.21 15.38 18.42
N GLN A 70 17.52 15.59 18.60
CA GLN A 70 18.40 14.56 19.18
C GLN A 70 17.86 14.04 20.52
N LYS A 71 17.37 14.94 21.39
CA LYS A 71 16.73 14.56 22.67
C LYS A 71 15.52 13.63 22.47
N GLN A 72 14.68 13.94 21.49
CA GLN A 72 13.52 13.08 21.17
C GLN A 72 13.96 11.73 20.60
N GLN A 73 14.94 11.72 19.73
CA GLN A 73 15.49 10.48 19.18
C GLN A 73 16.08 9.61 20.29
N ASP A 74 16.94 10.15 21.15
CA ASP A 74 17.56 9.42 22.24
C ASP A 74 16.54 8.87 23.25
N MET A 75 15.43 9.58 23.45
CA MET A 75 14.37 9.20 24.41
C MET A 75 13.49 8.06 23.90
N PHE A 76 13.13 8.04 22.61
CA PHE A 76 12.11 7.14 22.08
C PHE A 76 12.67 6.01 21.21
N LEU A 77 13.62 6.32 20.32
CA LEU A 77 14.06 5.37 19.29
C LEU A 77 14.68 4.07 19.83
N PRO A 78 15.52 4.08 20.88
CA PRO A 78 16.15 2.84 21.34
C PRO A 78 15.14 1.74 21.67
N LYS A 79 14.05 2.06 22.38
CA LYS A 79 13.01 1.10 22.76
C LYS A 79 12.00 0.81 21.65
N MET A 80 11.77 1.76 20.75
CA MET A 80 10.95 1.52 19.57
C MET A 80 11.65 0.60 18.58
N PHE A 81 12.97 0.68 18.46
CA PHE A 81 13.76 -0.18 17.59
C PHE A 81 13.76 -1.64 18.02
N THR A 82 13.76 -1.90 19.31
CA THR A 82 13.67 -3.27 19.84
C THR A 82 12.27 -3.81 19.84
N GLY A 83 11.24 -2.96 19.59
CA GLY A 83 9.85 -3.32 19.74
C GLY A 83 9.37 -3.41 21.20
N GLU A 84 10.20 -3.00 22.17
CA GLU A 84 9.73 -2.83 23.56
C GLU A 84 8.61 -1.79 23.63
N TRP A 85 8.69 -0.76 22.79
CA TRP A 85 7.64 0.24 22.60
C TRP A 85 7.10 0.20 21.19
N GLY A 86 5.76 0.20 21.08
CA GLY A 86 5.05 0.30 19.80
C GLY A 86 4.94 1.75 19.33
N GLY A 87 4.62 1.93 18.04
CA GLY A 87 4.35 3.22 17.43
C GLY A 87 3.05 3.23 16.65
N THR A 88 2.37 4.38 16.57
CA THR A 88 1.15 4.55 15.79
C THR A 88 1.06 5.92 15.13
N MET A 89 0.15 6.04 14.16
CA MET A 89 -0.24 7.29 13.53
C MET A 89 -1.66 7.68 13.94
N GLY A 90 -1.83 8.83 14.60
CA GLY A 90 -3.11 9.38 15.02
C GLY A 90 -3.55 10.57 14.15
N LEU A 91 -4.17 10.28 12.99
CA LEU A 91 -4.63 11.29 12.05
C LEU A 91 -6.15 11.43 12.06
N THR A 92 -6.85 10.34 11.78
CA THR A 92 -8.30 10.32 11.51
C THR A 92 -9.14 10.64 12.75
N GLU A 93 -10.16 11.48 12.56
CA GLU A 93 -11.17 11.82 13.58
C GLU A 93 -12.57 11.52 13.04
N PRO A 94 -13.61 11.40 13.89
CA PRO A 94 -14.98 11.13 13.44
C PRO A 94 -15.49 12.09 12.34
N GLY A 95 -15.04 13.35 12.37
CA GLY A 95 -15.40 14.37 11.37
C GLY A 95 -14.31 14.65 10.33
N ALA A 96 -13.16 13.97 10.36
CA ALA A 96 -12.00 14.26 9.53
C ALA A 96 -11.30 12.98 9.05
N GLY A 97 -11.82 12.36 8.00
CA GLY A 97 -11.19 11.24 7.30
C GLY A 97 -10.37 11.72 6.10
N SER A 98 -10.91 11.64 4.89
CA SER A 98 -10.25 12.15 3.67
C SER A 98 -10.04 13.67 3.70
N GLU A 99 -10.90 14.43 4.39
CA GLU A 99 -10.72 15.86 4.66
C GLU A 99 -9.87 16.09 5.91
N VAL A 100 -8.57 15.79 5.82
CA VAL A 100 -7.63 15.91 6.95
C VAL A 100 -7.60 17.33 7.54
N GLY A 101 -7.82 18.36 6.72
CA GLY A 101 -7.87 19.76 7.18
C GLY A 101 -8.95 20.06 8.22
N ALA A 102 -9.96 19.18 8.35
CA ALA A 102 -11.07 19.32 9.30
C ALA A 102 -10.77 18.78 10.71
N VAL A 103 -9.53 18.28 11.00
CA VAL A 103 -9.17 17.80 12.35
C VAL A 103 -9.49 18.85 13.41
N ALA A 104 -10.13 18.39 14.50
CA ALA A 104 -10.60 19.20 15.62
C ALA A 104 -9.74 19.07 16.88
N SER A 105 -8.86 18.06 16.98
CA SER A 105 -7.92 17.89 18.09
C SER A 105 -7.05 19.13 18.30
N LYS A 106 -6.86 19.51 19.56
CA LYS A 106 -6.15 20.72 19.96
C LYS A 106 -4.90 20.38 20.76
N ALA A 107 -3.85 21.16 20.55
CA ALA A 107 -2.65 21.20 21.38
C ALA A 107 -2.54 22.59 22.01
N LEU A 108 -2.54 22.66 23.33
CA LEU A 108 -2.44 23.89 24.11
C LEU A 108 -1.03 24.01 24.68
N PRO A 109 -0.39 25.19 24.62
CA PRO A 109 0.94 25.39 25.18
C PRO A 109 0.92 25.19 26.70
N THR A 110 2.04 24.73 27.25
CA THR A 110 2.30 24.67 28.70
C THR A 110 3.38 25.69 29.08
N ASP A 111 3.68 25.81 30.37
CA ASP A 111 4.79 26.63 30.85
C ASP A 111 6.17 26.05 30.49
N THR A 112 6.23 24.82 30.05
CA THR A 112 7.47 24.13 29.63
C THR A 112 7.60 24.22 28.11
N PRO A 113 8.64 24.85 27.56
CA PRO A 113 8.86 24.96 26.12
C PRO A 113 8.88 23.59 25.43
N GLY A 114 8.18 23.46 24.30
CA GLY A 114 8.09 22.23 23.52
C GLY A 114 7.12 21.18 24.07
N LEU A 115 6.62 21.34 25.29
CA LEU A 115 5.60 20.48 25.89
C LEU A 115 4.20 21.08 25.67
N TRP A 116 3.29 20.24 25.20
CA TRP A 116 1.92 20.62 24.86
C TRP A 116 0.91 19.74 25.58
N LYS A 117 -0.24 20.31 25.89
CA LYS A 117 -1.39 19.59 26.41
C LYS A 117 -2.33 19.26 25.28
N LEU A 118 -2.61 17.97 25.09
CA LEU A 118 -3.42 17.46 23.98
C LEU A 118 -4.85 17.21 24.43
N LYS A 119 -5.82 17.55 23.56
CA LYS A 119 -7.24 17.26 23.78
C LYS A 119 -7.94 16.95 22.45
N GLY A 120 -8.63 15.81 22.40
CA GLY A 120 -9.41 15.41 21.24
C GLY A 120 -9.63 13.92 21.17
N GLN A 121 -10.17 13.45 20.05
CA GLN A 121 -10.46 12.05 19.82
C GLN A 121 -9.93 11.63 18.44
N LYS A 122 -9.32 10.46 18.39
CA LYS A 122 -8.88 9.82 17.15
C LYS A 122 -9.60 8.50 16.97
N CYS A 123 -9.98 8.14 15.74
CA CYS A 123 -10.65 6.88 15.44
C CYS A 123 -9.92 6.12 14.34
N PHE A 124 -10.17 4.81 14.27
CA PHE A 124 -9.53 3.89 13.32
C PHE A 124 -8.00 3.85 13.46
N ILE A 125 -7.48 3.97 14.68
CA ILE A 125 -6.04 3.93 14.94
C ILE A 125 -5.56 2.48 14.99
N THR A 126 -4.87 2.07 13.95
CA THR A 126 -4.23 0.75 13.86
C THR A 126 -3.21 0.60 14.98
N SER A 127 -3.24 -0.53 15.68
CA SER A 127 -2.38 -0.80 16.85
C SER A 127 -2.49 0.26 17.95
N GLY A 128 -3.63 0.95 18.02
CA GLY A 128 -3.84 2.08 18.93
C GLY A 128 -3.79 1.70 20.42
N ASP A 129 -4.11 0.45 20.74
CA ASP A 129 -3.92 -0.11 22.09
C ASP A 129 -3.74 -1.62 22.01
N HIS A 130 -2.75 -2.16 22.70
CA HIS A 130 -2.43 -3.58 22.80
C HIS A 130 -1.49 -3.89 23.97
N ASP A 131 -1.30 -5.18 24.24
CA ASP A 131 -0.45 -5.71 25.32
C ASP A 131 0.84 -6.39 24.78
N LEU A 132 1.22 -6.15 23.52
CA LEU A 132 2.43 -6.68 22.91
C LEU A 132 3.69 -5.87 23.25
N ALA A 133 3.52 -4.59 23.58
CA ALA A 133 4.58 -3.66 23.94
C ALA A 133 4.31 -3.01 25.30
N GLU A 134 5.37 -2.60 26.01
CA GLU A 134 5.26 -1.95 27.33
C GLU A 134 4.63 -0.55 27.23
N ASN A 135 4.90 0.17 26.15
CA ASN A 135 4.36 1.50 25.87
C ASN A 135 4.00 1.63 24.40
N ILE A 136 3.15 2.60 24.08
CA ILE A 136 2.80 2.94 22.69
C ILE A 136 3.04 4.43 22.49
N ILE A 137 3.84 4.77 21.48
CA ILE A 137 4.20 6.14 21.12
C ILE A 137 3.34 6.57 19.95
N HIS A 138 2.34 7.39 20.24
CA HIS A 138 1.41 7.88 19.24
C HIS A 138 1.94 9.15 18.58
N LEU A 139 2.04 9.17 17.24
CA LEU A 139 2.28 10.38 16.48
C LEU A 139 0.93 11.03 16.12
N MET A 140 0.52 12.04 16.90
CA MET A 140 -0.82 12.65 16.85
C MET A 140 -0.81 13.99 16.12
N LEU A 141 -1.69 14.15 15.12
CA LEU A 141 -1.93 15.44 14.48
C LEU A 141 -2.95 16.26 15.27
N ALA A 142 -2.61 17.53 15.55
CA ALA A 142 -3.48 18.47 16.24
C ALA A 142 -3.21 19.91 15.78
N LYS A 143 -4.13 20.83 16.12
CA LYS A 143 -4.02 22.26 15.86
C LYS A 143 -3.64 23.03 17.11
N CYS A 144 -2.63 23.92 16.98
CA CYS A 144 -2.25 24.88 18.02
C CYS A 144 -3.18 26.10 18.01
N PRO A 145 -3.21 26.92 19.09
CA PRO A 145 -3.91 28.21 19.09
C PRO A 145 -3.41 29.10 17.95
N GLY A 146 -4.34 29.72 17.22
CA GLY A 146 -4.01 30.57 16.08
C GLY A 146 -3.59 29.83 14.82
N ALA A 147 -3.74 28.50 14.77
CA ALA A 147 -3.43 27.69 13.59
C ALA A 147 -4.26 28.12 12.38
N LYS A 148 -3.63 28.13 11.20
CA LYS A 148 -4.33 28.37 9.92
C LYS A 148 -5.38 27.30 9.66
N GLU A 149 -6.38 27.66 8.90
CA GLU A 149 -7.40 26.71 8.44
C GLU A 149 -6.80 25.65 7.51
N GLY A 150 -7.50 24.51 7.42
CA GLY A 150 -7.11 23.39 6.58
C GLY A 150 -5.84 22.68 7.06
N THR A 151 -5.15 22.04 6.13
CA THR A 151 -3.94 21.24 6.42
C THR A 151 -2.71 22.08 6.79
N ALA A 152 -2.70 23.37 6.41
CA ALA A 152 -1.58 24.27 6.66
C ALA A 152 -1.38 24.64 8.14
N GLY A 153 -2.39 24.42 9.00
CA GLY A 153 -2.33 24.72 10.43
C GLY A 153 -2.08 23.49 11.31
N ILE A 154 -1.79 22.33 10.74
CA ILE A 154 -1.66 21.08 11.49
C ILE A 154 -0.20 20.87 11.92
N SER A 155 0.00 20.56 13.20
CA SER A 155 1.28 20.17 13.79
C SER A 155 1.25 18.71 14.25
N LEU A 156 2.42 18.10 14.40
CA LEU A 156 2.60 16.70 14.80
C LEU A 156 3.19 16.62 16.20
N PHE A 157 2.66 15.71 17.02
CA PHE A 157 3.03 15.55 18.41
C PHE A 157 3.37 14.11 18.74
N ILE A 158 4.40 13.91 19.57
CA ILE A 158 4.75 12.64 20.20
C ILE A 158 3.91 12.54 21.48
N VAL A 159 2.97 11.61 21.53
CA VAL A 159 2.06 11.41 22.65
C VAL A 159 2.19 9.96 23.14
N PRO A 160 2.98 9.68 24.19
CA PRO A 160 3.10 8.33 24.71
C PRO A 160 1.84 7.94 25.50
N LYS A 161 1.47 6.66 25.48
CA LYS A 161 0.38 6.11 26.30
C LYS A 161 0.70 6.20 27.80
N PHE A 162 1.93 5.84 28.16
CA PHE A 162 2.51 6.10 29.49
C PHE A 162 3.60 7.14 29.33
N TRP A 163 3.63 8.11 30.25
CA TRP A 163 4.62 9.19 30.21
C TRP A 163 6.05 8.63 30.15
N VAL A 164 6.91 9.33 29.48
CA VAL A 164 8.34 8.99 29.42
C VAL A 164 9.12 10.09 30.14
N ASN A 165 9.86 9.71 31.17
CA ASN A 165 10.68 10.62 31.96
C ASN A 165 11.95 11.01 31.19
N GLU A 166 12.67 12.05 31.64
CA GLU A 166 13.89 12.53 30.97
C GLU A 166 15.02 11.48 30.92
N ASP A 167 15.03 10.53 31.82
CA ASP A 167 15.97 9.39 31.86
C ASP A 167 15.54 8.20 30.99
N GLY A 168 14.43 8.36 30.21
CA GLY A 168 13.88 7.30 29.37
C GLY A 168 13.06 6.24 30.10
N SER A 169 12.87 6.38 31.42
CA SER A 169 12.00 5.46 32.20
C SER A 169 10.52 5.74 31.94
N MET A 170 9.72 4.68 32.08
CA MET A 170 8.26 4.78 31.96
C MET A 170 7.65 5.38 33.24
N GLY A 171 6.82 6.39 33.07
CA GLY A 171 6.09 7.09 34.12
C GLY A 171 4.63 6.70 34.24
N ALA A 172 3.80 7.62 34.70
CA ALA A 172 2.37 7.41 34.89
C ALA A 172 1.62 7.36 33.56
N TRP A 173 0.39 6.85 33.59
CA TRP A 173 -0.55 6.91 32.47
C TRP A 173 -0.79 8.36 32.03
N ASN A 174 -0.73 8.60 30.71
CA ASN A 174 -0.73 9.93 30.12
C ASN A 174 -2.11 10.39 29.60
N ASP A 175 -3.19 9.96 30.23
CA ASP A 175 -4.57 10.33 29.86
C ASP A 175 -4.90 10.13 28.36
N VAL A 176 -4.38 9.00 27.80
CA VAL A 176 -4.75 8.46 26.51
C VAL A 176 -5.65 7.26 26.74
N THR A 177 -6.96 7.44 26.60
CA THR A 177 -7.97 6.43 26.89
C THR A 177 -8.38 5.69 25.63
N THR A 178 -8.36 4.37 25.65
CA THR A 178 -8.98 3.55 24.62
C THR A 178 -10.48 3.49 24.87
N VAL A 179 -11.23 4.20 24.04
CA VAL A 179 -12.70 4.25 24.13
C VAL A 179 -13.32 2.93 23.66
N GLY A 180 -12.69 2.28 22.71
CA GLY A 180 -13.10 0.99 22.16
C GLY A 180 -12.21 0.53 21.02
N ILE A 181 -12.40 -0.72 20.62
CA ILE A 181 -11.80 -1.29 19.39
C ILE A 181 -12.90 -1.60 18.40
N GLU A 182 -12.57 -1.47 17.12
CA GLU A 182 -13.54 -1.65 16.03
C GLU A 182 -13.85 -3.14 15.78
N HIS A 183 -15.14 -3.46 15.65
CA HIS A 183 -15.60 -4.76 15.19
C HIS A 183 -15.61 -4.77 13.66
N LYS A 184 -14.60 -5.40 13.06
CA LYS A 184 -14.27 -5.26 11.63
C LYS A 184 -14.71 -6.44 10.78
N MET A 185 -14.80 -6.21 9.46
CA MET A 185 -15.06 -7.24 8.45
C MET A 185 -13.92 -8.27 8.34
N GLY A 186 -12.68 -7.83 8.47
CA GLY A 186 -11.45 -8.62 8.36
C GLY A 186 -10.33 -8.10 9.25
N ILE A 187 -9.14 -8.66 9.14
CA ILE A 187 -7.97 -8.38 10.00
C ILE A 187 -8.32 -8.32 11.49
N HIS A 188 -9.13 -9.29 11.95
CA HIS A 188 -9.73 -9.27 13.29
C HIS A 188 -8.71 -9.21 14.42
N GLY A 189 -7.52 -9.78 14.23
CA GLY A 189 -6.45 -9.75 15.21
C GLY A 189 -5.76 -8.39 15.36
N SER A 190 -5.93 -7.45 14.42
CA SER A 190 -5.38 -6.10 14.53
C SER A 190 -6.27 -5.23 15.41
N SER A 191 -5.71 -4.65 16.48
CA SER A 191 -6.43 -3.76 17.40
C SER A 191 -6.58 -2.35 16.79
N THR A 192 -7.65 -2.14 16.06
CA THR A 192 -8.01 -0.83 15.53
C THR A 192 -8.80 -0.06 16.57
N ALA A 193 -8.21 0.95 17.19
CA ALA A 193 -8.76 1.63 18.35
C ALA A 193 -9.34 3.02 18.05
N THR A 194 -10.32 3.40 18.85
CA THR A 194 -10.71 4.79 19.06
C THR A 194 -10.07 5.29 20.35
N LEU A 195 -9.28 6.37 20.25
CA LEU A 195 -8.51 6.95 21.34
C LEU A 195 -9.03 8.34 21.71
N ALA A 196 -9.28 8.57 23.02
CA ALA A 196 -9.56 9.89 23.57
C ALA A 196 -8.33 10.39 24.33
N MET A 197 -7.98 11.67 24.10
CA MET A 197 -6.86 12.34 24.74
C MET A 197 -7.36 13.45 25.65
N GLY A 198 -6.86 13.52 26.87
CA GLY A 198 -7.11 14.63 27.79
C GLY A 198 -8.53 14.69 28.33
N GLU A 199 -9.19 13.56 28.59
CA GLU A 199 -10.50 13.50 29.22
C GLU A 199 -10.43 14.00 30.68
N ASN A 200 -9.31 13.74 31.37
CA ASN A 200 -9.01 14.24 32.72
C ASN A 200 -8.12 15.49 32.67
N ASP A 201 -7.99 16.11 31.50
CA ASP A 201 -7.20 17.32 31.29
C ASP A 201 -5.68 17.14 31.61
N ASN A 202 -5.15 15.91 31.45
CA ASN A 202 -3.80 15.50 31.86
C ASN A 202 -3.01 14.74 30.76
N CYS A 203 -3.36 14.96 29.47
CA CYS A 203 -2.63 14.36 28.35
C CYS A 203 -1.57 15.34 27.84
N PHE A 204 -0.31 14.90 27.82
CA PHE A 204 0.83 15.70 27.37
C PHE A 204 1.56 15.06 26.22
N GLY A 205 2.22 15.90 25.41
CA GLY A 205 3.06 15.45 24.30
C GLY A 205 4.06 16.52 23.88
N TRP A 206 5.08 16.09 23.15
CA TRP A 206 6.09 16.97 22.58
C TRP A 206 5.79 17.21 21.10
N MET A 207 5.90 18.47 20.66
CA MET A 207 5.90 18.75 19.22
C MET A 207 7.12 18.07 18.57
N VAL A 208 6.91 17.42 17.42
CA VAL A 208 8.01 16.79 16.68
C VAL A 208 8.93 17.85 16.11
N GLY A 209 10.21 17.83 16.51
CA GLY A 209 11.18 18.87 16.18
C GLY A 209 11.12 20.06 17.15
N GLU A 210 11.83 21.14 16.81
CA GLU A 210 11.97 22.30 17.72
C GLU A 210 11.10 23.50 17.32
N LYS A 211 10.36 23.44 16.23
CA LYS A 211 9.68 24.60 15.68
C LYS A 211 8.26 24.70 16.17
N ASP A 212 7.97 25.74 16.94
CA ASP A 212 6.61 26.24 17.12
C ASP A 212 6.03 26.70 15.77
N PRO A 213 4.72 26.62 15.58
CA PRO A 213 4.07 27.13 14.38
C PRO A 213 4.35 28.62 14.19
N VAL A 214 5.07 28.98 13.13
CA VAL A 214 5.27 30.38 12.75
C VAL A 214 4.05 30.86 11.97
N ASP A 215 3.46 31.98 12.33
CA ASP A 215 2.27 32.57 11.70
C ASP A 215 1.08 31.58 11.62
N GLY A 216 0.95 30.69 12.60
CA GLY A 216 -0.10 29.65 12.63
C GLY A 216 0.08 28.53 11.61
N ARG A 217 1.22 28.44 10.94
CA ARG A 217 1.57 27.34 10.04
C ARG A 217 2.27 26.21 10.79
N GLY A 218 1.66 25.04 10.76
CA GLY A 218 2.29 23.79 11.20
C GLY A 218 2.98 23.07 10.04
N ILE A 219 3.97 22.24 10.35
CA ILE A 219 4.64 21.35 9.38
C ILE A 219 4.23 19.88 9.54
N GLY A 220 3.26 19.61 10.42
CA GLY A 220 2.83 18.24 10.76
C GLY A 220 2.39 17.41 9.58
N MET A 221 1.77 18.03 8.57
CA MET A 221 1.41 17.31 7.34
C MET A 221 2.63 16.89 6.53
N LYS A 222 3.68 17.74 6.45
CA LYS A 222 4.93 17.36 5.75
C LYS A 222 5.60 16.19 6.47
N GLN A 223 5.67 16.25 7.79
CA GLN A 223 6.23 15.18 8.63
C GLN A 223 5.43 13.87 8.47
N MET A 224 4.11 13.96 8.50
CA MET A 224 3.23 12.81 8.35
C MET A 224 3.26 12.21 6.93
N PHE A 225 3.52 13.00 5.89
CA PHE A 225 3.65 12.47 4.53
C PHE A 225 4.89 11.59 4.35
N SER A 226 5.97 11.81 5.09
CA SER A 226 7.12 10.89 5.11
C SER A 226 6.69 9.51 5.58
N TYR A 227 5.95 9.44 6.70
CA TYR A 227 5.32 8.22 7.20
C TYR A 227 4.37 7.59 6.18
N MET A 228 3.39 8.36 5.71
CA MET A 228 2.32 7.85 4.84
C MET A 228 2.81 7.30 3.50
N ASN A 229 3.91 7.82 2.95
CA ASN A 229 4.44 7.30 1.69
C ASN A 229 5.00 5.89 1.85
N GLU A 230 5.63 5.58 2.99
CA GLU A 230 6.07 4.22 3.32
C GLU A 230 4.87 3.31 3.58
N GLU A 231 3.87 3.76 4.35
CA GLU A 231 2.69 2.95 4.64
C GLU A 231 1.81 2.67 3.41
N ARG A 232 1.79 3.59 2.44
CA ARG A 232 1.15 3.33 1.14
C ARG A 232 1.86 2.24 0.36
N LEU A 233 3.18 2.25 0.37
CA LEU A 233 3.99 1.21 -0.26
C LEU A 233 3.83 -0.12 0.46
N ASN A 234 3.88 -0.13 1.81
CA ASN A 234 3.62 -1.28 2.68
C ASN A 234 2.20 -1.84 2.44
N THR A 235 1.19 -0.98 2.25
CA THR A 235 -0.17 -1.41 1.89
C THR A 235 -0.19 -2.25 0.61
N GLY A 236 0.67 -1.93 -0.36
CA GLY A 236 0.88 -2.77 -1.55
C GLY A 236 1.35 -4.18 -1.18
N LEU A 237 2.31 -4.32 -0.26
CA LEU A 237 2.81 -5.63 0.21
C LEU A 237 1.79 -6.40 1.04
N PHE A 238 1.05 -5.74 1.93
CA PHE A 238 -0.04 -6.39 2.68
C PHE A 238 -1.09 -6.96 1.72
N THR A 239 -1.41 -6.19 0.70
CA THR A 239 -2.31 -6.60 -0.37
C THR A 239 -1.78 -7.80 -1.13
N LEU A 240 -0.50 -7.77 -1.50
CA LEU A 240 0.17 -8.84 -2.23
C LEU A 240 0.22 -10.13 -1.41
N GLY A 241 0.51 -10.03 -0.09
CA GLY A 241 0.47 -11.19 0.82
C GLY A 241 -0.90 -11.88 0.87
N CYS A 242 -2.00 -11.11 0.90
CA CYS A 242 -3.35 -11.68 0.82
C CYS A 242 -3.60 -12.40 -0.52
N ILE A 243 -3.14 -11.81 -1.63
CA ILE A 243 -3.28 -12.40 -2.97
C ILE A 243 -2.45 -13.67 -3.08
N ASP A 244 -1.23 -13.67 -2.61
CA ASP A 244 -0.32 -14.81 -2.59
C ASP A 244 -0.96 -16.02 -1.90
N SER A 245 -1.37 -15.82 -0.64
CA SER A 245 -1.99 -16.88 0.15
C SER A 245 -3.27 -17.41 -0.51
N ALA A 246 -4.08 -16.54 -1.08
CA ALA A 246 -5.30 -16.94 -1.78
C ALA A 246 -5.00 -17.75 -3.06
N TYR A 247 -4.01 -17.30 -3.85
CA TYR A 247 -3.59 -18.00 -5.06
C TYR A 247 -3.02 -19.39 -4.75
N TYR A 248 -2.11 -19.52 -3.78
CA TYR A 248 -1.53 -20.81 -3.45
C TYR A 248 -2.55 -21.77 -2.84
N ALA A 249 -3.47 -21.27 -2.01
CA ALA A 249 -4.59 -22.08 -1.52
C ALA A 249 -5.46 -22.60 -2.67
N ALA A 250 -5.78 -21.74 -3.64
CA ALA A 250 -6.54 -22.14 -4.83
C ALA A 250 -5.77 -23.15 -5.71
N LEU A 251 -4.48 -22.91 -5.92
CA LEU A 251 -3.63 -23.80 -6.71
C LEU A 251 -3.58 -25.21 -6.09
N ASP A 252 -3.36 -25.31 -4.77
CA ASP A 252 -3.26 -26.60 -4.10
C ASP A 252 -4.61 -27.31 -4.04
N TYR A 253 -5.69 -26.61 -3.79
CA TYR A 253 -7.05 -27.17 -3.84
C TYR A 253 -7.38 -27.73 -5.23
N THR A 254 -7.08 -26.98 -6.28
CA THR A 254 -7.39 -27.40 -7.67
C THR A 254 -6.59 -28.61 -8.16
N LYS A 255 -5.39 -28.84 -7.60
CA LYS A 255 -4.56 -30.02 -7.89
C LYS A 255 -5.10 -31.30 -7.28
N VAL A 256 -5.90 -31.22 -6.22
CA VAL A 256 -6.39 -32.42 -5.51
C VAL A 256 -7.89 -32.65 -5.69
N ARG A 257 -8.67 -31.60 -5.88
CA ARG A 257 -10.13 -31.71 -6.08
C ARG A 257 -10.44 -32.36 -7.43
N VAL A 258 -11.17 -33.44 -7.40
CA VAL A 258 -11.67 -34.13 -8.59
C VAL A 258 -13.15 -33.81 -8.77
N GLN A 259 -13.54 -33.31 -9.96
CA GLN A 259 -14.93 -33.00 -10.30
C GLN A 259 -15.09 -32.92 -11.82
N SER A 260 -16.15 -33.55 -12.32
CA SER A 260 -16.54 -33.56 -13.73
C SER A 260 -15.46 -34.18 -14.65
N LYS A 261 -15.72 -34.16 -15.94
CA LYS A 261 -14.92 -34.78 -17.01
C LYS A 261 -14.33 -33.70 -17.91
N LYS A 262 -13.26 -34.01 -18.65
CA LYS A 262 -12.71 -33.10 -19.65
C LYS A 262 -13.74 -32.76 -20.73
N SER A 263 -13.77 -31.51 -21.18
CA SER A 263 -14.55 -31.08 -22.34
C SER A 263 -14.21 -31.90 -23.61
N THR A 264 -12.94 -32.28 -23.74
CA THR A 264 -12.40 -33.06 -24.85
C THR A 264 -12.62 -34.59 -24.72
N ASP A 265 -13.02 -35.07 -23.53
CA ASP A 265 -13.35 -36.47 -23.27
C ASP A 265 -14.59 -36.61 -22.36
N PRO A 266 -15.81 -36.33 -22.89
CA PRO A 266 -17.03 -36.33 -22.09
C PRO A 266 -17.49 -37.73 -21.62
N LYS A 267 -16.86 -38.80 -22.10
CA LYS A 267 -17.12 -40.20 -21.68
C LYS A 267 -16.02 -40.75 -20.77
N GLY A 268 -14.93 -40.04 -20.60
CA GLY A 268 -13.79 -40.41 -19.76
C GLY A 268 -14.10 -40.33 -18.25
N PRO A 269 -13.11 -40.60 -17.41
CA PRO A 269 -13.24 -40.45 -15.96
C PRO A 269 -13.32 -38.97 -15.53
N SER A 270 -13.79 -38.73 -14.30
CA SER A 270 -13.66 -37.42 -13.67
C SER A 270 -12.19 -37.07 -13.44
N VAL A 271 -11.83 -35.82 -13.61
CA VAL A 271 -10.46 -35.29 -13.53
C VAL A 271 -10.29 -34.27 -12.42
N ARG A 272 -9.05 -33.96 -12.09
CA ARG A 272 -8.74 -32.83 -11.19
C ARG A 272 -9.22 -31.54 -11.82
N ILE A 273 -9.76 -30.64 -11.01
CA ILE A 273 -10.36 -29.42 -11.56
C ILE A 273 -9.34 -28.50 -12.24
N ILE A 274 -8.05 -28.58 -11.89
CA ILE A 274 -6.97 -27.87 -12.60
C ILE A 274 -6.87 -28.27 -14.09
N GLU A 275 -7.49 -29.35 -14.50
CA GLU A 275 -7.48 -29.82 -15.89
C GLU A 275 -8.60 -29.17 -16.73
N HIS A 276 -9.53 -28.42 -16.11
CA HIS A 276 -10.58 -27.66 -16.80
C HIS A 276 -10.08 -26.30 -17.27
N GLU A 277 -10.48 -25.92 -18.46
CA GLU A 277 -10.03 -24.70 -19.14
C GLU A 277 -10.32 -23.43 -18.32
N ASP A 278 -11.52 -23.29 -17.76
CA ASP A 278 -11.88 -22.09 -16.99
C ASP A 278 -11.15 -22.03 -15.63
N VAL A 279 -10.93 -23.16 -14.97
CA VAL A 279 -10.09 -23.21 -13.76
C VAL A 279 -8.65 -22.78 -14.07
N ARG A 280 -8.09 -23.22 -15.20
CA ARG A 280 -6.77 -22.78 -15.66
C ARG A 280 -6.72 -21.30 -15.96
N ARG A 281 -7.79 -20.76 -16.58
CA ARG A 281 -7.93 -19.31 -16.80
C ARG A 281 -7.90 -18.56 -15.47
N MET A 282 -8.72 -18.97 -14.49
CA MET A 282 -8.77 -18.34 -13.15
C MET A 282 -7.42 -18.39 -12.44
N LEU A 283 -6.73 -19.53 -12.48
CA LEU A 283 -5.40 -19.66 -11.88
C LEU A 283 -4.35 -18.78 -12.56
N LEU A 284 -4.35 -18.72 -13.89
CA LEU A 284 -3.37 -17.93 -14.63
C LEU A 284 -3.69 -16.42 -14.52
N PHE A 285 -4.97 -16.06 -14.40
CA PHE A 285 -5.41 -14.69 -14.11
C PHE A 285 -4.89 -14.22 -12.75
N GLN A 286 -5.04 -15.02 -11.70
CA GLN A 286 -4.50 -14.75 -10.38
C GLN A 286 -2.96 -14.66 -10.41
N LYS A 287 -2.30 -15.68 -10.99
CA LYS A 287 -0.84 -15.74 -11.05
C LYS A 287 -0.23 -14.54 -11.77
N SER A 288 -0.73 -14.20 -12.95
CA SER A 288 -0.20 -13.09 -13.75
C SER A 288 -0.47 -11.74 -13.10
N GLY A 289 -1.65 -11.54 -12.50
CA GLY A 289 -1.99 -10.35 -11.73
C GLY A 289 -1.09 -10.19 -10.49
N MET A 290 -0.91 -11.25 -9.71
CA MET A 290 -0.01 -11.29 -8.55
C MET A 290 1.44 -10.95 -8.92
N GLU A 291 1.98 -11.59 -9.98
CA GLU A 291 3.36 -11.33 -10.44
C GLU A 291 3.55 -9.91 -11.00
N ALA A 292 2.52 -9.34 -11.62
CA ALA A 292 2.54 -7.96 -12.09
C ALA A 292 2.60 -6.97 -10.92
N LEU A 293 1.77 -7.19 -9.89
CA LEU A 293 1.77 -6.37 -8.68
C LEU A 293 3.08 -6.49 -7.91
N ARG A 294 3.64 -7.71 -7.79
CA ARG A 294 4.96 -7.94 -7.19
C ARG A 294 6.05 -7.17 -7.92
N ALA A 295 6.06 -7.22 -9.26
CA ALA A 295 7.03 -6.49 -10.07
C ALA A 295 6.91 -4.97 -9.87
N LEU A 296 5.68 -4.42 -9.84
CA LEU A 296 5.41 -3.01 -9.59
C LEU A 296 5.90 -2.56 -8.20
N ILE A 297 5.52 -3.30 -7.16
CA ILE A 297 5.81 -2.96 -5.77
C ILE A 297 7.32 -3.07 -5.48
N TYR A 298 7.97 -4.16 -5.91
CA TYR A 298 9.41 -4.34 -5.70
C TYR A 298 10.23 -3.30 -6.47
N GLN A 299 9.78 -2.92 -7.67
CA GLN A 299 10.41 -1.82 -8.42
C GLN A 299 10.30 -0.49 -7.66
N ALA A 300 9.18 -0.22 -6.99
CA ALA A 300 9.00 0.99 -6.19
C ALA A 300 9.90 0.98 -4.93
N TYR A 301 10.09 -0.17 -4.28
CA TYR A 301 11.05 -0.32 -3.19
C TYR A 301 12.49 -0.07 -3.65
N LEU A 302 12.87 -0.60 -4.82
CA LEU A 302 14.18 -0.32 -5.42
C LEU A 302 14.36 1.16 -5.74
N PHE A 303 13.33 1.83 -6.25
CA PHE A 303 13.41 3.28 -6.48
C PHE A 303 13.61 4.04 -5.16
N ARG A 304 12.98 3.59 -4.07
CA ARG A 304 13.15 4.20 -2.76
C ARG A 304 14.57 4.03 -2.20
N ASP A 305 15.22 2.88 -2.44
CA ASP A 305 16.63 2.70 -2.11
C ASP A 305 17.52 3.61 -2.95
N LEU A 306 17.34 3.62 -4.26
CA LEU A 306 18.15 4.40 -5.19
C LEU A 306 17.97 5.92 -5.06
N GLU A 307 16.81 6.40 -4.60
CA GLU A 307 16.60 7.80 -4.21
C GLU A 307 17.62 8.28 -3.16
N VAL A 308 18.13 7.37 -2.34
CA VAL A 308 19.13 7.68 -1.30
C VAL A 308 20.54 7.28 -1.73
N ASP A 309 20.69 6.09 -2.32
CA ASP A 309 21.99 5.42 -2.47
C ASP A 309 22.59 5.52 -3.89
N ALA A 310 21.87 6.06 -4.88
CA ALA A 310 22.42 6.25 -6.22
C ALA A 310 23.63 7.20 -6.22
N ALA A 311 24.53 7.00 -7.17
CA ALA A 311 25.84 7.62 -7.18
C ALA A 311 25.80 9.15 -7.29
N THR A 312 24.91 9.69 -8.11
CA THR A 312 24.82 11.13 -8.38
C THR A 312 23.54 11.75 -7.81
N PRO A 313 23.54 13.06 -7.49
CA PRO A 313 22.33 13.77 -7.10
C PRO A 313 21.21 13.69 -8.14
N GLU A 314 21.56 13.72 -9.42
CA GLU A 314 20.62 13.67 -10.56
C GLU A 314 19.94 12.30 -10.63
N GLU A 315 20.68 11.22 -10.40
CA GLU A 315 20.11 9.86 -10.31
C GLU A 315 19.19 9.74 -9.10
N ARG A 316 19.59 10.24 -7.93
CA ARG A 316 18.75 10.25 -6.73
C ARG A 316 17.44 10.99 -6.97
N GLU A 317 17.50 12.17 -7.58
CA GLU A 317 16.32 12.92 -7.95
C GLU A 317 15.41 12.14 -8.91
N TYR A 318 16.00 11.52 -9.94
CA TYR A 318 15.26 10.69 -10.89
C TYR A 318 14.53 9.54 -10.20
N TYR A 319 15.19 8.79 -9.32
CA TYR A 319 14.57 7.66 -8.64
C TYR A 319 13.49 8.11 -7.64
N GLY A 320 13.68 9.26 -6.98
CA GLY A 320 12.65 9.88 -6.15
C GLY A 320 11.39 10.26 -6.95
N ASP A 321 11.56 10.79 -8.16
CA ASP A 321 10.46 11.10 -9.07
C ASP A 321 9.74 9.82 -9.55
N MET A 322 10.48 8.76 -9.90
CA MET A 322 9.91 7.47 -10.30
C MET A 322 9.16 6.80 -9.15
N PHE A 323 9.71 6.83 -7.93
CA PHE A 323 9.01 6.39 -6.73
C PHE A 323 7.71 7.17 -6.50
N ALA A 324 7.76 8.49 -6.63
CA ALA A 324 6.59 9.34 -6.44
C ALA A 324 5.45 9.01 -7.43
N ILE A 325 5.78 8.62 -8.68
CA ILE A 325 4.78 8.17 -9.69
C ILE A 325 4.26 6.77 -9.35
N ALA A 326 5.13 5.85 -8.96
CA ALA A 326 4.76 4.46 -8.71
C ALA A 326 3.94 4.26 -7.43
N ASN A 327 4.19 5.04 -6.37
CA ASN A 327 3.61 4.84 -5.04
C ASN A 327 2.06 4.81 -5.02
N PRO A 328 1.32 5.76 -5.63
CA PRO A 328 -0.15 5.66 -5.71
C PRO A 328 -0.62 4.43 -6.51
N LEU A 329 0.14 3.98 -7.52
CA LEU A 329 -0.17 2.77 -8.27
C LEU A 329 0.00 1.52 -7.38
N CYS A 330 1.09 1.45 -6.61
CA CYS A 330 1.35 0.34 -5.67
C CYS A 330 0.23 0.18 -4.66
N LYS A 331 -0.27 1.28 -4.07
CA LYS A 331 -1.35 1.23 -3.08
C LYS A 331 -2.70 0.94 -3.70
N ALA A 332 -3.12 1.73 -4.69
CA ALA A 332 -4.51 1.71 -5.14
C ALA A 332 -4.79 0.63 -6.17
N TYR A 333 -3.94 0.47 -7.19
CA TYR A 333 -4.16 -0.58 -8.19
C TYR A 333 -4.04 -1.97 -7.56
N SER A 334 -3.07 -2.21 -6.66
CA SER A 334 -2.95 -3.51 -5.99
C SER A 334 -4.19 -3.84 -5.16
N SER A 335 -4.69 -2.90 -4.36
CA SER A 335 -5.85 -3.13 -3.49
C SER A 335 -7.18 -3.25 -4.26
N ASP A 336 -7.32 -2.61 -5.41
CA ASP A 336 -8.47 -2.85 -6.29
C ASP A 336 -8.40 -4.23 -6.95
N MET A 337 -7.21 -4.64 -7.41
CA MET A 337 -7.01 -5.97 -7.98
C MET A 337 -7.15 -7.09 -6.94
N ALA A 338 -6.79 -6.85 -5.68
CA ALA A 338 -6.88 -7.87 -4.62
C ALA A 338 -8.29 -8.45 -4.49
N ARG A 339 -9.31 -7.61 -4.50
CA ARG A 339 -10.71 -8.06 -4.41
C ARG A 339 -11.10 -8.97 -5.56
N ILE A 340 -10.56 -8.71 -6.75
CA ILE A 340 -10.81 -9.52 -7.95
C ILE A 340 -10.04 -10.84 -7.85
N LEU A 341 -8.74 -10.78 -7.57
CA LEU A 341 -7.86 -11.95 -7.56
C LEU A 341 -8.19 -12.92 -6.41
N THR A 342 -8.47 -12.43 -5.20
CA THR A 342 -8.92 -13.28 -4.08
C THR A 342 -10.33 -13.82 -4.29
N GLY A 343 -11.20 -13.08 -4.98
CA GLY A 343 -12.51 -13.56 -5.43
C GLY A 343 -12.43 -14.74 -6.39
N GLU A 344 -11.49 -14.72 -7.34
CA GLU A 344 -11.20 -15.86 -8.23
C GLU A 344 -10.69 -17.09 -7.44
N ALA A 345 -9.95 -16.87 -6.34
CA ALA A 345 -9.54 -17.98 -5.46
C ALA A 345 -10.73 -18.64 -4.75
N ILE A 346 -11.71 -17.84 -4.28
CA ILE A 346 -12.98 -18.36 -3.76
C ILE A 346 -13.68 -19.19 -4.85
N GLN A 347 -13.76 -18.66 -6.06
CA GLN A 347 -14.41 -19.32 -7.18
C GLN A 347 -13.75 -20.69 -7.52
N CYS A 348 -12.40 -20.77 -7.47
CA CYS A 348 -11.67 -22.02 -7.65
C CYS A 348 -12.04 -23.10 -6.63
N HIS A 349 -12.40 -22.73 -5.40
CA HIS A 349 -12.84 -23.66 -4.35
C HIS A 349 -14.33 -24.04 -4.47
N GLY A 350 -15.12 -23.32 -5.29
CA GLY A 350 -16.56 -23.50 -5.35
C GLY A 350 -17.22 -23.20 -3.99
N GLY A 351 -18.23 -23.97 -3.60
CA GLY A 351 -18.94 -23.76 -2.32
C GLY A 351 -18.01 -23.79 -1.08
N TYR A 352 -16.95 -24.54 -1.11
CA TYR A 352 -15.96 -24.57 -0.02
C TYR A 352 -15.18 -23.26 0.13
N GLY A 353 -15.02 -22.47 -0.93
CA GLY A 353 -14.37 -21.17 -0.85
C GLY A 353 -15.17 -20.13 -0.05
N PHE A 354 -16.45 -20.40 0.20
CA PHE A 354 -17.33 -19.54 1.00
C PHE A 354 -17.34 -19.94 2.49
N MET A 355 -16.72 -21.07 2.84
CA MET A 355 -16.67 -21.58 4.21
C MET A 355 -15.48 -21.00 4.97
N GLU A 356 -15.68 -20.66 6.25
CA GLU A 356 -14.66 -20.06 7.13
C GLU A 356 -13.44 -20.97 7.37
N GLU A 357 -13.61 -22.29 7.21
CA GLU A 357 -12.56 -23.28 7.35
C GLU A 357 -11.53 -23.25 6.20
N TYR A 358 -11.81 -22.50 5.12
CA TYR A 358 -10.94 -22.36 3.97
C TYR A 358 -10.40 -20.93 3.89
N ALA A 359 -9.09 -20.80 3.74
CA ALA A 359 -8.39 -19.53 3.76
C ALA A 359 -8.93 -18.43 2.82
N PRO A 360 -9.41 -18.69 1.59
CA PRO A 360 -9.84 -17.63 0.69
C PRO A 360 -10.95 -16.73 1.25
N ALA A 361 -11.86 -17.26 2.08
CA ALA A 361 -12.94 -16.48 2.68
C ALA A 361 -12.41 -15.37 3.61
N SER A 362 -11.44 -15.67 4.48
CA SER A 362 -10.82 -14.69 5.37
C SER A 362 -9.93 -13.72 4.58
N LEU A 363 -9.11 -14.21 3.65
CA LEU A 363 -8.21 -13.39 2.84
C LEU A 363 -8.95 -12.36 1.98
N TYR A 364 -10.11 -12.76 1.44
CA TYR A 364 -10.99 -11.83 0.73
C TYR A 364 -11.49 -10.70 1.63
N ARG A 365 -11.93 -11.01 2.86
CA ARG A 365 -12.37 -10.00 3.82
C ARG A 365 -11.22 -9.10 4.26
N ASP A 366 -10.05 -9.68 4.53
CA ASP A 366 -8.88 -8.97 4.99
C ASP A 366 -8.36 -7.95 3.97
N CYS A 367 -8.36 -8.29 2.68
CA CYS A 367 -7.84 -7.40 1.65
C CYS A 367 -8.72 -6.17 1.36
N VAL A 368 -10.01 -6.18 1.74
CA VAL A 368 -10.95 -5.08 1.41
C VAL A 368 -10.53 -3.75 2.02
N ILE A 369 -9.98 -3.77 3.24
CA ILE A 369 -9.55 -2.54 3.94
C ILE A 369 -8.43 -1.80 3.19
N HIS A 370 -7.59 -2.50 2.43
CA HIS A 370 -6.46 -1.92 1.73
C HIS A 370 -6.88 -0.87 0.69
N GLY A 371 -8.10 -0.93 0.18
CA GLY A 371 -8.67 0.10 -0.71
C GLY A 371 -9.18 1.37 0.01
N ILE A 372 -9.31 1.31 1.33
CA ILE A 372 -9.98 2.35 2.14
C ILE A 372 -8.98 3.17 2.96
N TRP A 373 -8.10 2.50 3.73
CA TRP A 373 -7.14 3.15 4.62
C TRP A 373 -5.97 3.82 3.87
N GLU A 374 -5.10 4.54 4.57
CA GLU A 374 -3.91 5.24 4.05
C GLU A 374 -4.21 6.18 2.86
N GLY A 375 -5.41 6.79 2.91
CA GLY A 375 -6.01 7.51 1.79
C GLY A 375 -6.71 6.56 0.82
N THR A 376 -8.01 6.78 0.62
CA THR A 376 -8.83 5.93 -0.28
C THR A 376 -8.21 5.82 -1.67
N ASN A 377 -8.56 4.78 -2.42
CA ASN A 377 -8.06 4.62 -3.79
C ASN A 377 -8.40 5.81 -4.70
N PHE A 378 -9.54 6.48 -4.44
CA PHE A 378 -9.86 7.72 -5.13
C PHE A 378 -8.88 8.85 -4.80
N ILE A 379 -8.46 9.00 -3.54
CA ILE A 379 -7.42 9.97 -3.14
C ILE A 379 -6.08 9.67 -3.83
N GLN A 380 -5.70 8.39 -3.98
CA GLN A 380 -4.52 8.00 -4.75
C GLN A 380 -4.66 8.33 -6.23
N SER A 381 -5.84 8.09 -6.80
CA SER A 381 -6.13 8.45 -8.19
C SER A 381 -6.03 9.95 -8.42
N GLN A 382 -6.53 10.77 -7.49
CA GLN A 382 -6.40 12.23 -7.53
C GLN A 382 -4.94 12.68 -7.39
N ASP A 383 -4.17 12.04 -6.52
CA ASP A 383 -2.74 12.31 -6.38
C ASP A 383 -2.01 12.01 -7.70
N TYR A 384 -2.30 10.87 -8.32
CA TYR A 384 -1.72 10.44 -9.59
C TYR A 384 -2.02 11.43 -10.72
N ILE A 385 -3.30 11.70 -11.01
CA ILE A 385 -3.68 12.59 -12.12
C ILE A 385 -3.42 14.08 -11.83
N GLY A 386 -3.42 14.47 -10.56
CA GLY A 386 -3.22 15.85 -10.12
C GLY A 386 -1.75 16.20 -9.97
N ARG A 387 -1.12 15.63 -8.94
CA ARG A 387 0.25 16.00 -8.58
C ARG A 387 1.29 15.32 -9.45
N LYS A 388 1.15 13.99 -9.74
CA LYS A 388 2.20 13.26 -10.46
C LYS A 388 2.26 13.65 -11.95
N PHE A 389 1.13 13.97 -12.55
CA PHE A 389 1.10 14.49 -13.94
C PHE A 389 1.74 15.86 -14.06
N THR A 390 1.72 16.67 -13.01
CA THR A 390 2.13 18.09 -13.06
C THR A 390 3.39 18.42 -12.28
N MET A 391 3.93 17.49 -11.48
CA MET A 391 5.12 17.78 -10.70
C MET A 391 6.31 18.14 -11.61
N LYS A 392 7.07 19.17 -11.22
CA LYS A 392 8.20 19.70 -12.01
C LYS A 392 7.81 19.94 -13.48
N ASP A 393 6.67 20.62 -13.69
CA ASP A 393 6.10 20.92 -15.01
C ASP A 393 5.78 19.67 -15.88
N GLY A 394 5.53 18.55 -15.22
CA GLY A 394 5.19 17.26 -15.84
C GLY A 394 6.40 16.52 -16.45
N VAL A 395 7.61 17.01 -16.24
CA VAL A 395 8.83 16.41 -16.82
C VAL A 395 9.01 14.95 -16.36
N PRO A 396 8.92 14.59 -15.06
CA PRO A 396 9.09 13.21 -14.63
C PRO A 396 8.03 12.26 -15.24
N PHE A 397 6.77 12.69 -15.29
CA PHE A 397 5.71 11.86 -15.84
C PHE A 397 5.90 11.62 -17.35
N LYS A 398 6.25 12.64 -18.10
CA LYS A 398 6.57 12.49 -19.54
C LYS A 398 7.75 11.54 -19.77
N LYS A 399 8.78 11.64 -18.93
CA LYS A 399 9.94 10.73 -18.98
C LYS A 399 9.53 9.29 -18.69
N TRP A 400 8.71 9.06 -17.66
CA TRP A 400 8.18 7.74 -17.32
C TRP A 400 7.35 7.13 -18.47
N VAL A 401 6.52 7.92 -19.16
CA VAL A 401 5.77 7.48 -20.35
C VAL A 401 6.72 7.14 -21.50
N ALA A 402 7.70 8.00 -21.76
CA ALA A 402 8.68 7.80 -22.82
C ALA A 402 9.51 6.52 -22.62
N GLU A 403 9.90 6.20 -21.39
CA GLU A 403 10.64 4.97 -21.08
C GLU A 403 9.83 3.70 -21.36
N ILE A 404 8.50 3.75 -21.22
CA ILE A 404 7.65 2.62 -21.60
C ILE A 404 7.55 2.52 -23.11
N ASP A 405 7.36 3.65 -23.81
CA ASP A 405 7.31 3.72 -25.27
C ASP A 405 8.63 3.20 -25.89
N ASP A 406 9.77 3.67 -25.40
CA ASP A 406 11.10 3.27 -25.88
C ASP A 406 11.34 1.78 -25.69
N PHE A 407 10.94 1.24 -24.54
CA PHE A 407 11.00 -0.20 -24.28
C PHE A 407 10.15 -0.98 -25.30
N VAL A 408 8.91 -0.57 -25.51
CA VAL A 408 8.00 -1.22 -26.46
C VAL A 408 8.54 -1.14 -27.88
N ALA A 409 9.12 0.00 -28.27
CA ALA A 409 9.66 0.22 -29.61
C ALA A 409 10.98 -0.55 -29.85
N SER A 410 11.85 -0.67 -28.85
CA SER A 410 13.23 -1.16 -29.01
C SER A 410 13.40 -2.67 -28.80
N LYS A 411 12.48 -3.32 -28.05
CA LYS A 411 12.61 -4.74 -27.65
C LYS A 411 11.75 -5.67 -28.50
N LYS A 412 11.72 -5.45 -29.79
CA LYS A 412 10.99 -6.32 -30.73
C LYS A 412 11.76 -7.62 -30.94
N THR A 413 11.17 -8.74 -30.51
CA THR A 413 11.65 -10.09 -30.77
C THR A 413 10.53 -10.87 -31.42
N ASP A 414 10.87 -11.85 -32.28
CA ASP A 414 9.87 -12.69 -32.95
C ASP A 414 9.04 -13.50 -31.95
N GLU A 415 9.65 -13.91 -30.84
CA GLU A 415 8.99 -14.71 -29.80
C GLU A 415 7.86 -13.96 -29.09
N PHE A 416 7.98 -12.63 -28.90
CA PHE A 416 7.01 -11.77 -28.20
C PHE A 416 6.39 -10.72 -29.11
N ALA A 417 6.38 -10.96 -30.44
CA ALA A 417 5.87 -9.97 -31.41
C ALA A 417 4.41 -9.56 -31.16
N ALA A 418 3.55 -10.51 -30.78
CA ALA A 418 2.16 -10.25 -30.46
C ALA A 418 2.00 -9.42 -29.18
N GLU A 419 2.79 -9.70 -28.15
CA GLU A 419 2.78 -8.96 -26.88
C GLU A 419 3.30 -7.54 -27.07
N PHE A 420 4.36 -7.34 -27.85
CA PHE A 420 4.84 -6.02 -28.20
C PHE A 420 3.82 -5.22 -29.02
N ALA A 421 3.12 -5.85 -29.97
CA ALA A 421 2.06 -5.18 -30.73
C ALA A 421 0.90 -4.74 -29.82
N MET A 422 0.43 -5.62 -28.93
CA MET A 422 -0.61 -5.29 -27.96
C MET A 422 -0.18 -4.16 -27.02
N MET A 423 1.07 -4.17 -26.54
CA MET A 423 1.59 -3.09 -25.71
C MET A 423 1.70 -1.76 -26.48
N ALA A 424 2.05 -1.78 -27.76
CA ALA A 424 2.08 -0.59 -28.60
C ALA A 424 0.68 0.03 -28.75
N ASP A 425 -0.34 -0.79 -29.02
CA ASP A 425 -1.73 -0.35 -29.10
C ASP A 425 -2.22 0.20 -27.75
N ALA A 426 -1.88 -0.48 -26.65
CA ALA A 426 -2.22 -0.04 -25.30
C ALA A 426 -1.55 1.30 -24.94
N MET A 427 -0.32 1.55 -25.40
CA MET A 427 0.36 2.84 -25.18
C MET A 427 -0.29 3.97 -25.97
N VAL A 428 -0.82 3.70 -27.16
CA VAL A 428 -1.62 4.70 -27.91
C VAL A 428 -2.87 5.05 -27.10
N ALA A 429 -3.64 4.06 -26.67
CA ALA A 429 -4.84 4.26 -25.86
C ALA A 429 -4.55 4.96 -24.52
N PHE A 430 -3.43 4.62 -23.88
CA PHE A 430 -3.02 5.28 -22.62
C PHE A 430 -2.69 6.76 -22.83
N LYS A 431 -1.99 7.11 -23.91
CA LYS A 431 -1.70 8.53 -24.25
C LYS A 431 -2.98 9.31 -24.55
N ASP A 432 -3.94 8.73 -25.25
CA ASP A 432 -5.26 9.32 -25.47
C ASP A 432 -6.00 9.59 -24.13
N ILE A 433 -5.93 8.63 -23.20
CA ILE A 433 -6.49 8.77 -21.83
C ILE A 433 -5.82 9.94 -21.07
N VAL A 434 -4.50 10.06 -21.15
CA VAL A 434 -3.73 11.15 -20.52
C VAL A 434 -4.12 12.50 -21.12
N ASP A 435 -4.22 12.60 -22.45
CA ASP A 435 -4.59 13.83 -23.16
C ASP A 435 -6.03 14.27 -22.82
N MET A 436 -7.00 13.34 -22.77
CA MET A 436 -8.35 13.64 -22.33
C MET A 436 -8.38 14.15 -20.88
N ASN A 437 -7.60 13.54 -19.98
CA ASN A 437 -7.50 13.97 -18.60
C ASN A 437 -6.89 15.38 -18.47
N ALA A 438 -5.87 15.69 -19.28
CA ALA A 438 -5.27 17.02 -19.35
C ALA A 438 -6.27 18.07 -19.88
N ALA A 439 -7.02 17.74 -20.92
CA ALA A 439 -8.06 18.62 -21.46
C ALA A 439 -9.15 18.92 -20.41
N TRP A 440 -9.62 17.93 -19.67
CA TRP A 440 -10.59 18.12 -18.59
C TRP A 440 -10.04 18.91 -17.40
N THR A 441 -8.74 18.90 -17.17
CA THR A 441 -8.09 19.73 -16.14
C THR A 441 -8.31 21.23 -16.41
N ALA A 442 -8.26 21.63 -17.67
CA ALA A 442 -8.49 23.01 -18.09
C ALA A 442 -9.97 23.37 -18.24
N GLY A 443 -10.83 22.38 -18.55
CA GLY A 443 -12.25 22.57 -18.87
C GLY A 443 -13.19 21.96 -17.83
N ASP A 444 -13.53 20.69 -17.98
CA ASP A 444 -14.54 19.99 -17.16
C ASP A 444 -13.90 19.18 -16.03
N LYS A 445 -13.70 19.83 -14.88
CA LYS A 445 -13.08 19.19 -13.71
C LYS A 445 -13.90 18.02 -13.13
N GLN A 446 -15.21 17.98 -13.33
CA GLN A 446 -16.04 16.87 -12.85
C GLN A 446 -15.75 15.59 -13.64
N MET A 447 -15.64 15.70 -14.96
CA MET A 447 -15.25 14.57 -15.83
C MET A 447 -13.87 14.03 -15.46
N ARG A 448 -12.92 14.92 -15.19
CA ARG A 448 -11.60 14.51 -14.71
C ARG A 448 -11.69 13.65 -13.44
N GLN A 449 -12.52 14.04 -12.49
CA GLN A 449 -12.70 13.27 -11.24
C GLN A 449 -13.42 11.94 -11.49
N LEU A 450 -14.44 11.94 -12.33
CA LEU A 450 -15.23 10.76 -12.67
C LEU A 450 -14.37 9.64 -13.27
N PHE A 451 -13.35 10.00 -14.05
CA PHE A 451 -12.45 9.06 -14.72
C PHE A 451 -11.07 8.90 -14.07
N ALA A 452 -10.83 9.49 -12.90
CA ALA A 452 -9.53 9.46 -12.22
C ALA A 452 -9.01 8.04 -11.98
N THR A 453 -9.83 7.14 -11.45
CA THR A 453 -9.46 5.75 -11.15
C THR A 453 -9.13 4.97 -12.43
N ARG A 454 -9.91 5.15 -13.51
CA ARG A 454 -9.62 4.50 -14.79
C ARG A 454 -8.29 4.96 -15.39
N THR A 455 -7.99 6.26 -15.30
CA THR A 455 -6.71 6.83 -15.75
C THR A 455 -5.54 6.22 -14.96
N MET A 456 -5.67 6.10 -13.66
CA MET A 456 -4.64 5.50 -12.80
C MET A 456 -4.45 4.00 -13.12
N HIS A 457 -5.54 3.24 -13.27
CA HIS A 457 -5.49 1.83 -13.64
C HIS A 457 -4.85 1.62 -15.02
N ALA A 458 -5.14 2.50 -15.98
CA ALA A 458 -4.50 2.43 -17.30
C ALA A 458 -2.97 2.57 -17.19
N GLY A 459 -2.49 3.55 -16.42
CA GLY A 459 -1.05 3.72 -16.17
C GLY A 459 -0.41 2.52 -15.48
N ALA A 460 -1.07 1.96 -14.44
CA ALA A 460 -0.60 0.77 -13.77
C ALA A 460 -0.48 -0.44 -14.71
N ARG A 461 -1.48 -0.65 -15.58
CA ARG A 461 -1.52 -1.79 -16.51
C ARG A 461 -0.41 -1.75 -17.57
N VAL A 462 -0.17 -0.59 -18.18
CA VAL A 462 0.94 -0.47 -19.15
C VAL A 462 2.30 -0.64 -18.46
N TYR A 463 2.46 -0.11 -17.27
CA TYR A 463 3.71 -0.25 -16.53
C TYR A 463 3.98 -1.69 -16.09
N CYS A 464 2.98 -2.37 -15.52
CA CYS A 464 3.05 -3.79 -15.20
C CYS A 464 3.30 -4.66 -16.44
N GLY A 465 2.66 -4.35 -17.56
CA GLY A 465 2.90 -5.03 -18.84
C GLY A 465 4.36 -4.92 -19.30
N LYS A 466 4.95 -3.71 -19.23
CA LYS A 466 6.38 -3.50 -19.49
C LYS A 466 7.27 -4.35 -18.58
N LEU A 467 6.98 -4.36 -17.26
CA LEU A 467 7.79 -5.09 -16.28
C LEU A 467 7.73 -6.60 -16.53
N LEU A 468 6.53 -7.15 -16.74
CA LEU A 468 6.39 -8.59 -17.00
C LEU A 468 6.99 -8.99 -18.35
N LEU A 469 6.87 -8.17 -19.39
CA LEU A 469 7.48 -8.44 -20.69
C LEU A 469 9.01 -8.44 -20.59
N SER A 470 9.60 -7.52 -19.83
CA SER A 470 11.04 -7.53 -19.52
C SER A 470 11.48 -8.83 -18.83
N GLN A 471 10.68 -9.29 -17.83
CA GLN A 471 10.95 -10.56 -17.14
C GLN A 471 10.81 -11.77 -18.07
N ALA A 472 9.84 -11.76 -18.99
CA ALA A 472 9.62 -12.85 -19.93
C ALA A 472 10.79 -12.99 -20.94
N ILE A 473 11.33 -11.86 -21.43
CA ILE A 473 12.50 -11.86 -22.31
C ILE A 473 13.69 -12.51 -21.59
N LEU A 474 13.99 -12.05 -20.37
CA LEU A 474 15.06 -12.66 -19.56
C LEU A 474 14.80 -14.13 -19.25
N ALA A 475 13.55 -14.50 -18.97
CA ALA A 475 13.18 -15.89 -18.72
C ALA A 475 13.37 -16.78 -19.96
N ALA A 476 13.06 -16.28 -21.16
CA ALA A 476 13.29 -16.99 -22.42
C ALA A 476 14.79 -17.19 -22.70
N GLU A 477 15.59 -16.14 -22.48
CA GLU A 477 17.05 -16.22 -22.59
C GLU A 477 17.63 -17.28 -21.63
N LYS A 478 17.20 -17.26 -20.36
CA LYS A 478 17.64 -18.23 -19.35
C LYS A 478 17.17 -19.66 -19.65
N LEU A 479 15.95 -19.82 -20.13
CA LEU A 479 15.45 -21.15 -20.53
C LEU A 479 16.22 -21.72 -21.70
N ALA A 480 16.58 -20.88 -22.69
CA ALA A 480 17.41 -21.28 -23.82
C ALA A 480 18.85 -21.66 -23.39
N GLU A 481 19.41 -20.96 -22.39
CA GLU A 481 20.74 -21.25 -21.82
C GLU A 481 20.76 -22.57 -21.04
N LEU A 482 19.76 -22.79 -20.18
CA LEU A 482 19.74 -23.88 -19.20
C LEU A 482 19.12 -25.18 -19.74
N GLY A 483 18.20 -25.05 -20.69
CA GLY A 483 17.46 -26.16 -21.29
C GLY A 483 16.22 -26.59 -20.48
N ASP A 484 15.35 -27.39 -21.14
CA ASP A 484 14.04 -27.81 -20.62
C ASP A 484 14.11 -28.73 -19.40
N ASP A 485 15.21 -29.48 -19.24
CA ASP A 485 15.42 -30.43 -18.14
C ASP A 485 16.00 -29.77 -16.87
N HIS A 486 16.34 -28.48 -16.91
CA HIS A 486 16.88 -27.77 -15.76
C HIS A 486 15.83 -27.63 -14.64
N PHE A 487 16.29 -27.66 -13.38
CA PHE A 487 15.42 -27.52 -12.20
C PHE A 487 14.48 -26.30 -12.29
N ASP A 488 15.00 -25.15 -12.75
CA ASP A 488 14.25 -23.89 -12.86
C ASP A 488 13.46 -23.74 -14.18
N ALA A 489 13.49 -24.71 -15.10
CA ALA A 489 12.84 -24.58 -16.40
C ALA A 489 11.35 -24.25 -16.27
N ASN A 490 10.63 -24.89 -15.35
CA ASN A 490 9.21 -24.62 -15.12
C ASN A 490 8.95 -23.23 -14.53
N PHE A 491 9.87 -22.68 -13.74
CA PHE A 491 9.79 -21.30 -13.25
C PHE A 491 9.85 -20.32 -14.42
N TYR A 492 10.82 -20.45 -15.33
CA TYR A 492 10.94 -19.58 -16.50
C TYR A 492 9.77 -19.71 -17.46
N LYS A 493 9.29 -20.94 -17.74
CA LYS A 493 8.04 -21.17 -18.50
C LYS A 493 6.84 -20.49 -17.86
N GLY A 494 6.76 -20.51 -16.54
CA GLY A 494 5.73 -19.83 -15.76
C GLY A 494 5.79 -18.30 -15.90
N LYS A 495 6.99 -17.71 -15.90
CA LYS A 495 7.19 -16.26 -16.11
C LYS A 495 6.76 -15.83 -17.51
N ILE A 496 7.13 -16.58 -18.54
CA ILE A 496 6.72 -16.34 -19.92
C ILE A 496 5.19 -16.41 -20.04
N ALA A 497 4.56 -17.46 -19.50
CA ALA A 497 3.11 -17.62 -19.54
C ALA A 497 2.37 -16.49 -18.82
N SER A 498 2.87 -16.05 -17.65
CA SER A 498 2.29 -14.93 -16.90
C SER A 498 2.33 -13.63 -17.70
N ALA A 499 3.46 -13.30 -18.32
CA ALA A 499 3.60 -12.08 -19.11
C ALA A 499 2.66 -12.08 -20.33
N LYS A 500 2.64 -13.18 -21.09
CA LYS A 500 1.74 -13.34 -22.24
C LYS A 500 0.28 -13.20 -21.83
N PHE A 501 -0.12 -13.87 -20.75
CA PHE A 501 -1.50 -13.79 -20.27
C PHE A 501 -1.86 -12.40 -19.75
N TYR A 502 -0.99 -11.74 -18.98
CA TYR A 502 -1.23 -10.41 -18.44
C TYR A 502 -1.46 -9.39 -19.55
N ILE A 503 -0.58 -9.40 -20.55
CA ILE A 503 -0.67 -8.45 -21.67
C ILE A 503 -1.96 -8.69 -22.46
N MET A 504 -2.33 -9.95 -22.72
CA MET A 504 -3.50 -10.27 -23.54
C MET A 504 -4.85 -10.22 -22.79
N ASN A 505 -4.84 -10.23 -21.44
CA ASN A 505 -6.09 -10.30 -20.66
C ASN A 505 -6.27 -9.18 -19.64
N HIS A 506 -5.19 -8.60 -19.08
CA HIS A 506 -5.30 -7.48 -18.13
C HIS A 506 -5.06 -6.12 -18.81
N VAL A 507 -4.05 -6.02 -19.68
CA VAL A 507 -3.73 -4.75 -20.35
C VAL A 507 -4.87 -4.33 -21.28
N THR A 508 -5.57 -5.27 -21.89
CA THR A 508 -6.69 -5.02 -22.82
C THR A 508 -7.86 -4.22 -22.24
N ASP A 509 -8.02 -4.18 -20.90
CA ASP A 509 -9.05 -3.34 -20.25
C ASP A 509 -8.87 -1.84 -20.56
N ILE A 510 -7.65 -1.41 -20.94
CA ILE A 510 -7.35 -0.02 -21.27
C ILE A 510 -8.21 0.48 -22.43
N PHE A 511 -8.48 -0.37 -23.41
CA PHE A 511 -9.32 -0.02 -24.58
C PHE A 511 -10.77 0.27 -24.16
N GLY A 512 -11.28 -0.46 -23.15
CA GLY A 512 -12.57 -0.17 -22.55
C GLY A 512 -12.61 1.16 -21.81
N TYR A 513 -11.53 1.49 -21.09
CA TYR A 513 -11.41 2.77 -20.39
C TYR A 513 -11.34 3.94 -21.38
N GLU A 514 -10.49 3.84 -22.38
CA GLU A 514 -10.35 4.84 -23.46
C GLU A 514 -11.70 5.09 -24.16
N LYS A 515 -12.38 4.02 -24.57
CA LYS A 515 -13.69 4.12 -25.22
C LYS A 515 -14.72 4.81 -24.33
N ALA A 516 -14.79 4.45 -23.04
CA ALA A 516 -15.72 5.05 -22.09
C ALA A 516 -15.43 6.54 -21.88
N MET A 517 -14.14 6.92 -21.84
CA MET A 517 -13.71 8.31 -21.71
C MET A 517 -14.03 9.12 -22.98
N LYS A 518 -13.83 8.55 -24.18
CA LYS A 518 -14.20 9.16 -25.47
C LYS A 518 -15.71 9.37 -25.59
N VAL A 519 -16.53 8.48 -25.07
CA VAL A 519 -18.01 8.66 -24.99
C VAL A 519 -18.37 9.84 -24.11
N GLY A 520 -17.64 10.05 -22.99
CA GLY A 520 -17.83 11.20 -22.12
C GLY A 520 -19.21 11.23 -21.45
N ASP A 521 -19.73 10.06 -21.05
CA ASP A 521 -21.04 9.96 -20.37
C ASP A 521 -21.03 10.70 -19.03
N LYS A 522 -22.02 11.55 -18.81
CA LYS A 522 -22.22 12.37 -17.62
C LYS A 522 -23.38 11.89 -16.73
N SER A 523 -24.00 10.77 -17.05
CA SER A 523 -25.18 10.29 -16.32
C SER A 523 -24.98 10.21 -14.79
N ALA A 524 -23.75 9.85 -14.35
CA ALA A 524 -23.41 9.79 -12.93
C ALA A 524 -23.25 11.18 -12.26
N ILE A 525 -23.09 12.25 -13.06
CA ILE A 525 -23.03 13.64 -12.57
C ILE A 525 -24.41 14.28 -12.64
N ASP A 526 -25.15 14.00 -13.71
CA ASP A 526 -26.39 14.68 -14.06
C ASP A 526 -27.63 14.07 -13.37
N ILE A 527 -27.53 12.85 -12.84
CA ILE A 527 -28.62 12.21 -12.10
C ILE A 527 -28.98 13.03 -10.85
N PRO A 528 -30.24 13.43 -10.66
CA PRO A 528 -30.65 14.11 -9.44
C PRO A 528 -30.62 13.16 -8.24
N GLU A 529 -30.33 13.71 -7.04
CA GLU A 529 -30.17 12.92 -5.81
C GLU A 529 -31.36 12.01 -5.53
N GLU A 530 -32.57 12.52 -5.78
CA GLU A 530 -33.83 11.80 -5.56
C GLU A 530 -34.00 10.59 -6.49
N ALA A 531 -33.28 10.53 -7.60
CA ALA A 531 -33.34 9.42 -8.56
C ALA A 531 -32.40 8.25 -8.21
N PHE A 532 -31.59 8.37 -7.13
CA PHE A 532 -30.81 7.25 -6.58
C PHE A 532 -31.65 6.30 -5.70
N MET A 533 -32.97 6.50 -5.59
CA MET A 533 -33.87 5.66 -4.81
C MET A 533 -34.11 4.29 -5.47
#